data_892f58ed706569406b26fa89079221eb
#
_entry.id   892f58ed706569406b26fa89079221eb
#
_cell.length_a   1.000
_cell.length_b   1.000
_cell.length_c   1.000
_cell.angle_alpha   90.00
_cell.angle_beta   90.00
_cell.angle_gamma   90.00
#
_symmetry.space_group_name_H-M   'P 1'
#
loop_
_entity.id
_entity.type
_entity.pdbx_description
1 polymer ?
#
loop_
_entity_poly.entity_id
_entity_poly.type
_entity_poly.pdbx_seq_one_letter_code
_entity_poly.pdbx_strand_id
1 'polypeptide(L)'
;MERESALEKLVDRRTVLKAGAVAGAAAFIAACGTPGASSSASPSGNAEQSPSDVLNFANWTYYIDVDEGVDTATAETSESLRRFKAEYGTSVNYQEVLLDNDEFFGTIKAPLEAGQDTGWDIVVPTTWMAKKIIDLGWAEKFDKSHMPNFVANLADEFKGRAADPTNDYLAPWQSLMTGLGVNTAKTARFTSVNGLWASGLKGKVVLLTELRDTVGLVMLGNGADPSAPTRATFDAAIDTLQEAITSEQVRKLAGNGYTELLISEAAFAAIAWSGDVGIIQADKPELEFIVPDEGGMYATDNMLIPKGAQHKYTAELWIDFYYRPEIAAVVEAYVQYICPVKGADVEITKIDAALGSNPLIFPDAATKSRLKVWGDVSAEDQAYFDEEFSAIVEGVGA
;
A
#
# COMPACT_ATOMS: atom_id res chain seq x y z
N MET A 1 -10.65 11.31 -29.47
CA MET A 1 -10.09 10.08 -28.90
C MET A 1 -10.85 9.90 -27.59
N GLU A 2 -11.78 8.96 -27.58
CA GLU A 2 -12.58 8.67 -26.39
C GLU A 2 -11.64 8.12 -25.32
N ARG A 3 -11.68 8.68 -24.12
CA ARG A 3 -10.97 8.13 -22.96
C ARG A 3 -11.60 6.77 -22.65
N GLU A 4 -10.81 5.73 -22.65
CA GLU A 4 -11.23 4.45 -22.09
C GLU A 4 -11.65 4.67 -20.64
N SER A 5 -12.79 4.09 -20.22
CA SER A 5 -13.33 4.37 -18.89
C SER A 5 -12.43 3.77 -17.81
N ALA A 6 -12.37 4.38 -16.63
CA ALA A 6 -11.63 3.82 -15.49
C ALA A 6 -12.17 2.43 -15.10
N LEU A 7 -13.45 2.15 -15.40
CA LEU A 7 -14.07 0.85 -15.23
C LEU A 7 -13.54 -0.20 -16.21
N GLU A 8 -13.31 0.16 -17.47
CA GLU A 8 -12.69 -0.75 -18.43
C GLU A 8 -11.27 -1.09 -18.00
N LYS A 9 -10.53 -0.12 -17.47
CA LYS A 9 -9.20 -0.35 -16.87
C LYS A 9 -9.23 -1.31 -15.69
N LEU A 10 -10.20 -1.19 -14.79
CA LEU A 10 -10.39 -2.10 -13.66
C LEU A 10 -10.84 -3.51 -14.08
N VAL A 11 -11.67 -3.62 -15.10
CA VAL A 11 -12.16 -4.90 -15.62
C VAL A 11 -11.09 -5.61 -16.44
N ASP A 12 -10.34 -4.88 -17.27
CA ASP A 12 -9.25 -5.45 -18.07
C ASP A 12 -8.11 -5.97 -17.20
N ARG A 13 -7.75 -5.23 -16.15
CA ARG A 13 -6.75 -5.63 -15.15
C ARG A 13 -7.04 -6.99 -14.49
N ARG A 14 -8.30 -7.41 -14.43
CA ARG A 14 -8.74 -8.66 -13.79
C ARG A 14 -8.93 -9.84 -14.73
N THR A 15 -9.11 -9.59 -16.01
CA THR A 15 -9.22 -10.67 -17.00
C THR A 15 -7.88 -11.38 -17.17
N VAL A 16 -6.76 -10.67 -16.97
CA VAL A 16 -5.40 -11.20 -17.04
C VAL A 16 -5.09 -12.13 -15.85
N LEU A 17 -5.62 -11.84 -14.64
CA LEU A 17 -5.40 -12.68 -13.45
C LEU A 17 -6.00 -14.10 -13.57
N LYS A 18 -6.99 -14.30 -14.44
CA LYS A 18 -7.55 -15.64 -14.69
C LYS A 18 -6.74 -16.48 -15.68
N ALA A 19 -5.85 -15.87 -16.46
CA ALA A 19 -5.03 -16.54 -17.47
C ALA A 19 -3.61 -16.90 -16.99
N GLY A 20 -3.12 -16.28 -15.91
CA GLY A 20 -1.74 -16.39 -15.41
C GLY A 20 -1.45 -17.57 -14.48
N ALA A 21 -2.45 -18.36 -14.07
CA ALA A 21 -2.29 -19.41 -13.06
C ALA A 21 -1.78 -20.78 -13.58
N VAL A 22 -1.40 -20.88 -14.84
CA VAL A 22 -0.87 -22.15 -15.40
C VAL A 22 0.28 -21.86 -16.37
N ALA A 23 1.47 -21.56 -15.88
CA ALA A 23 2.75 -21.87 -16.55
C ALA A 23 3.94 -21.27 -15.79
N GLY A 24 4.58 -22.02 -14.94
CA GLY A 24 5.80 -21.55 -14.24
C GLY A 24 6.52 -22.60 -13.42
N ALA A 25 6.60 -23.81 -13.93
CA ALA A 25 7.51 -24.83 -13.38
C ALA A 25 8.43 -25.30 -14.49
N ALA A 26 9.66 -24.85 -14.48
CA ALA A 26 10.87 -25.59 -14.89
C ALA A 26 11.93 -24.64 -15.44
N ALA A 27 13.02 -24.50 -14.70
CA ALA A 27 14.38 -24.77 -15.19
C ALA A 27 15.42 -24.14 -14.29
N PHE A 28 15.79 -24.82 -13.20
CA PHE A 28 17.09 -24.60 -12.58
C PHE A 28 18.09 -25.56 -13.25
N ILE A 29 19.00 -25.05 -14.04
CA ILE A 29 20.17 -25.78 -14.47
C ILE A 29 21.38 -25.26 -13.67
N ALA A 30 21.93 -26.17 -12.87
CA ALA A 30 23.14 -25.95 -12.11
C ALA A 30 24.35 -25.74 -13.05
N ALA A 31 25.11 -24.68 -12.80
CA ALA A 31 26.47 -24.52 -13.32
C ALA A 31 27.45 -24.53 -12.15
N CYS A 32 28.11 -25.67 -11.93
CA CYS A 32 29.30 -25.78 -11.10
C CYS A 32 30.52 -25.14 -11.79
N GLY A 33 31.10 -24.14 -11.17
CA GLY A 33 32.36 -23.53 -11.58
C GLY A 33 33.23 -23.27 -10.35
N THR A 34 34.44 -23.80 -10.39
CA THR A 34 35.52 -23.94 -9.43
C THR A 34 35.95 -22.66 -8.67
N PRO A 35 36.51 -22.77 -7.44
CA PRO A 35 36.93 -21.64 -6.63
C PRO A 35 38.32 -21.12 -7.07
N GLY A 36 38.43 -19.82 -7.20
CA GLY A 36 39.68 -19.13 -7.49
C GLY A 36 39.78 -17.77 -6.81
N ALA A 37 40.66 -17.71 -5.81
CA ALA A 37 41.42 -16.56 -5.34
C ALA A 37 40.68 -15.40 -4.66
N SER A 38 40.75 -15.40 -3.33
CA SER A 38 40.63 -14.23 -2.46
C SER A 38 41.56 -13.11 -2.88
N SER A 39 41.04 -11.94 -3.18
CA SER A 39 41.78 -10.69 -3.05
C SER A 39 41.03 -9.79 -2.07
N SER A 40 41.56 -9.74 -0.84
CA SER A 40 41.20 -8.72 0.14
C SER A 40 41.72 -7.37 -0.35
N ALA A 41 40.84 -6.57 -0.93
CA ALA A 41 41.05 -5.15 -1.15
C ALA A 41 40.30 -4.38 -0.09
N SER A 42 41.02 -3.77 0.85
CA SER A 42 40.46 -2.72 1.74
C SER A 42 40.02 -1.53 0.85
N PRO A 43 38.80 -1.01 0.99
CA PRO A 43 38.44 0.21 0.30
C PRO A 43 39.01 1.40 1.05
N SER A 44 40.08 2.00 0.53
CA SER A 44 40.48 3.35 0.88
C SER A 44 40.36 4.21 -0.36
N GLY A 45 39.53 5.21 -0.30
CA GLY A 45 39.38 6.26 -1.30
C GLY A 45 37.92 6.42 -1.74
N ASN A 46 37.41 7.65 -1.70
CA ASN A 46 36.13 8.06 -2.29
C ASN A 46 36.11 7.68 -3.79
N ALA A 47 35.76 6.46 -4.11
CA ALA A 47 35.29 6.15 -5.44
C ALA A 47 33.89 6.73 -5.54
N GLU A 48 33.65 7.61 -6.49
CA GLU A 48 32.33 8.11 -6.86
C GLU A 48 31.46 6.89 -7.12
N GLN A 49 30.44 6.66 -6.29
CA GLN A 49 29.53 5.53 -6.45
C GLN A 49 28.73 5.74 -7.74
N SER A 50 28.81 4.79 -8.66
CA SER A 50 27.99 4.80 -9.87
C SER A 50 26.71 4.00 -9.65
N PRO A 51 25.57 4.43 -10.25
CA PRO A 51 24.36 3.63 -10.27
C PRO A 51 24.61 2.24 -10.87
N SER A 52 23.91 1.23 -10.39
CA SER A 52 23.91 -0.12 -10.98
C SER A 52 23.08 -0.16 -12.26
N ASP A 53 23.33 -1.13 -13.12
CA ASP A 53 22.56 -1.35 -14.35
C ASP A 53 21.11 -1.80 -14.06
N VAL A 54 20.87 -2.37 -12.87
CA VAL A 54 19.58 -2.90 -12.45
C VAL A 54 19.24 -2.50 -11.01
N LEU A 55 17.94 -2.33 -10.72
CA LEU A 55 17.37 -2.15 -9.40
C LEU A 55 16.16 -3.09 -9.25
N ASN A 56 16.18 -3.96 -8.24
CA ASN A 56 15.07 -4.89 -7.96
C ASN A 56 14.10 -4.25 -6.96
N PHE A 57 12.87 -4.03 -7.40
CA PHE A 57 11.85 -3.29 -6.64
C PHE A 57 10.57 -4.13 -6.48
N ALA A 58 10.30 -4.58 -5.25
CA ALA A 58 9.08 -5.30 -4.89
C ALA A 58 8.02 -4.33 -4.35
N ASN A 59 6.83 -4.34 -4.92
CA ASN A 59 5.74 -3.45 -4.55
C ASN A 59 4.39 -4.16 -4.61
N TRP A 60 3.32 -3.44 -4.23
CA TRP A 60 1.94 -3.85 -4.31
C TRP A 60 1.42 -3.79 -5.75
N THR A 61 0.32 -4.49 -6.00
CA THR A 61 -0.36 -4.49 -7.30
C THR A 61 -0.92 -3.10 -7.63
N TYR A 62 -0.71 -2.64 -8.87
CA TYR A 62 -1.19 -1.34 -9.39
C TYR A 62 -0.72 -0.11 -8.62
N TYR A 63 0.47 -0.16 -8.09
CA TYR A 63 0.98 0.85 -7.16
C TYR A 63 2.10 1.73 -7.74
N ILE A 64 2.20 1.79 -9.06
CA ILE A 64 3.05 2.70 -9.84
C ILE A 64 2.35 3.04 -11.16
N ASP A 65 2.72 4.16 -11.78
CA ASP A 65 2.18 4.59 -13.06
C ASP A 65 2.49 3.60 -14.19
N VAL A 66 1.49 3.37 -15.05
CA VAL A 66 1.65 2.65 -16.32
C VAL A 66 0.94 3.40 -17.44
N ASP A 67 1.42 3.20 -18.67
CA ASP A 67 0.78 3.77 -19.87
C ASP A 67 -0.61 3.16 -20.07
N GLU A 68 -1.49 3.89 -20.77
CA GLU A 68 -2.87 3.47 -21.00
C GLU A 68 -2.95 2.09 -21.70
N GLY A 69 -3.79 1.20 -21.16
CA GLY A 69 -4.00 -0.15 -21.72
C GLY A 69 -2.88 -1.15 -21.41
N VAL A 70 -2.00 -0.84 -20.47
CA VAL A 70 -0.90 -1.72 -20.06
C VAL A 70 -1.04 -2.07 -18.58
N ASP A 71 -0.80 -3.35 -18.25
CA ASP A 71 -0.95 -3.86 -16.88
C ASP A 71 0.39 -4.10 -16.16
N THR A 72 1.53 -3.91 -16.85
CA THR A 72 2.85 -4.21 -16.28
C THR A 72 3.75 -3.00 -16.37
N ALA A 73 4.28 -2.56 -15.23
CA ALA A 73 5.22 -1.44 -15.17
C ALA A 73 6.64 -1.88 -15.55
N THR A 74 7.15 -1.28 -16.62
CA THR A 74 8.54 -1.43 -17.11
C THR A 74 9.05 -0.06 -17.55
N ALA A 75 10.34 0.05 -17.86
CA ALA A 75 10.87 1.29 -18.42
C ALA A 75 10.30 1.67 -19.80
N GLU A 76 9.59 0.77 -20.47
CA GLU A 76 8.89 1.00 -21.72
C GLU A 76 7.43 1.43 -21.53
N THR A 77 6.82 1.08 -20.40
CA THR A 77 5.39 1.20 -20.13
C THR A 77 5.03 2.08 -18.93
N SER A 78 6.02 2.58 -18.20
CA SER A 78 5.86 3.50 -17.07
C SER A 78 6.70 4.75 -17.32
N GLU A 79 6.08 5.92 -17.18
CA GLU A 79 6.76 7.20 -17.38
C GLU A 79 7.83 7.45 -16.29
N SER A 80 7.52 7.14 -15.02
CA SER A 80 8.47 7.31 -13.93
C SER A 80 9.70 6.40 -14.10
N LEU A 81 9.49 5.12 -14.45
CA LEU A 81 10.59 4.17 -14.69
C LEU A 81 11.41 4.55 -15.92
N ARG A 82 10.76 5.05 -16.98
CA ARG A 82 11.40 5.52 -18.20
C ARG A 82 12.31 6.71 -17.93
N ARG A 83 11.83 7.70 -17.13
CA ARG A 83 12.64 8.87 -16.77
C ARG A 83 13.83 8.49 -15.90
N PHE A 84 13.65 7.58 -14.94
CA PHE A 84 14.75 7.09 -14.11
C PHE A 84 15.83 6.41 -14.94
N LYS A 85 15.43 5.51 -15.86
CA LYS A 85 16.36 4.84 -16.79
C LYS A 85 17.10 5.84 -17.68
N ALA A 86 16.42 6.86 -18.17
CA ALA A 86 17.04 7.88 -19.02
C ALA A 86 18.08 8.72 -18.27
N GLU A 87 17.87 8.98 -16.97
CA GLU A 87 18.78 9.79 -16.16
C GLU A 87 19.97 9.00 -15.60
N TYR A 88 19.69 7.80 -15.07
CA TYR A 88 20.71 7.01 -14.34
C TYR A 88 21.26 5.80 -15.11
N GLY A 89 20.69 5.46 -16.25
CA GLY A 89 21.06 4.26 -17.02
C GLY A 89 20.53 2.95 -16.42
N THR A 90 19.91 3.00 -15.24
CA THR A 90 19.42 1.84 -14.49
C THR A 90 18.07 1.36 -15.00
N SER A 91 17.94 0.07 -15.28
CA SER A 91 16.63 -0.57 -15.50
C SER A 91 16.05 -1.03 -14.18
N VAL A 92 14.85 -0.55 -13.82
CA VAL A 92 14.13 -1.01 -12.62
C VAL A 92 13.38 -2.29 -12.97
N ASN A 93 13.74 -3.39 -12.31
CA ASN A 93 12.98 -4.62 -12.31
C ASN A 93 11.86 -4.50 -11.26
N TYR A 94 10.78 -3.82 -11.67
CA TYR A 94 9.61 -3.60 -10.81
C TYR A 94 8.70 -4.83 -10.83
N GLN A 95 8.33 -5.32 -9.65
CA GLN A 95 7.47 -6.49 -9.52
C GLN A 95 6.37 -6.28 -8.49
N GLU A 96 5.14 -6.58 -8.88
CA GLU A 96 3.95 -6.56 -8.05
C GLU A 96 3.78 -7.89 -7.32
N VAL A 97 4.56 -8.08 -6.25
CA VAL A 97 4.64 -9.33 -5.49
C VAL A 97 4.19 -9.21 -4.04
N LEU A 98 3.89 -7.99 -3.58
CA LEU A 98 3.26 -7.76 -2.29
C LEU A 98 1.74 -7.89 -2.47
N LEU A 99 1.16 -8.97 -1.96
CA LEU A 99 -0.28 -9.19 -1.92
C LEU A 99 -0.81 -9.09 -0.48
N ASP A 100 0.07 -9.36 0.47
CA ASP A 100 -0.13 -9.30 1.91
C ASP A 100 1.21 -9.10 2.60
N ASN A 101 1.26 -8.34 3.72
CA ASN A 101 2.51 -8.05 4.43
C ASN A 101 3.15 -9.30 5.05
N ASP A 102 2.37 -10.15 5.71
CA ASP A 102 2.91 -11.34 6.40
C ASP A 102 3.31 -12.43 5.40
N GLU A 103 2.54 -12.60 4.32
CA GLU A 103 2.90 -13.52 3.23
C GLU A 103 4.22 -13.09 2.59
N PHE A 104 4.35 -11.83 2.20
CA PHE A 104 5.58 -11.32 1.60
C PHE A 104 6.76 -11.39 2.58
N PHE A 105 6.56 -11.00 3.85
CA PHE A 105 7.59 -11.11 4.88
C PHE A 105 8.08 -12.55 5.03
N GLY A 106 7.19 -13.53 4.93
CA GLY A 106 7.53 -14.96 4.91
C GLY A 106 8.55 -15.32 3.84
N THR A 107 8.51 -14.68 2.67
CA THR A 107 9.43 -14.95 1.55
C THR A 107 10.84 -14.39 1.78
N ILE A 108 10.97 -13.25 2.47
CA ILE A 108 12.25 -12.57 2.72
C ILE A 108 12.86 -12.91 4.08
N LYS A 109 12.10 -13.51 4.99
CA LYS A 109 12.52 -13.78 6.37
C LYS A 109 13.76 -14.68 6.43
N ALA A 110 13.75 -15.84 5.77
CA ALA A 110 14.83 -16.80 5.86
C ALA A 110 16.19 -16.26 5.35
N PRO A 111 16.30 -15.59 4.19
CA PRO A 111 17.54 -14.94 3.80
C PRO A 111 17.97 -13.84 4.77
N LEU A 112 17.07 -13.01 5.30
CA LEU A 112 17.40 -11.97 6.29
C LEU A 112 17.94 -12.57 7.60
N GLU A 113 17.31 -13.63 8.11
CA GLU A 113 17.82 -14.37 9.29
C GLU A 113 19.22 -14.94 9.06
N ALA A 114 19.52 -15.39 7.85
CA ALA A 114 20.83 -15.91 7.47
C ALA A 114 21.85 -14.81 7.15
N GLY A 115 21.47 -13.51 7.17
CA GLY A 115 22.33 -12.40 6.75
C GLY A 115 22.66 -12.43 5.27
N GLN A 116 21.76 -12.98 4.45
CA GLN A 116 21.89 -13.11 3.01
C GLN A 116 21.03 -12.06 2.31
N ASP A 117 21.39 -11.78 1.05
CA ASP A 117 20.59 -10.98 0.14
C ASP A 117 19.21 -11.61 -0.11
N THR A 118 18.16 -10.79 -0.07
CA THR A 118 16.79 -11.20 -0.37
C THR A 118 16.48 -11.26 -1.86
N GLY A 119 17.37 -10.70 -2.69
CA GLY A 119 17.14 -10.43 -4.10
C GLY A 119 16.42 -9.11 -4.40
N TRP A 120 15.99 -8.39 -3.35
CA TRP A 120 15.33 -7.09 -3.46
C TRP A 120 16.22 -5.97 -2.96
N ASP A 121 16.22 -4.84 -3.70
CA ASP A 121 16.88 -3.60 -3.29
C ASP A 121 15.93 -2.64 -2.60
N ILE A 122 14.66 -2.64 -3.01
CA ILE A 122 13.57 -1.91 -2.38
C ILE A 122 12.37 -2.85 -2.17
N VAL A 123 11.76 -2.77 -1.00
CA VAL A 123 10.46 -3.38 -0.67
C VAL A 123 9.55 -2.33 -0.06
N VAL A 124 8.22 -2.48 -0.21
CA VAL A 124 7.24 -1.46 0.21
C VAL A 124 6.25 -2.01 1.24
N PRO A 125 6.70 -2.39 2.45
CA PRO A 125 5.80 -2.84 3.50
C PRO A 125 5.01 -1.69 4.13
N THR A 126 3.84 -2.00 4.66
CA THR A 126 3.09 -1.08 5.52
C THR A 126 3.89 -0.77 6.80
N THR A 127 3.71 0.40 7.38
CA THR A 127 4.52 0.93 8.51
C THR A 127 4.71 -0.08 9.64
N TRP A 128 3.68 -0.83 10.03
CA TRP A 128 3.78 -1.81 11.12
C TRP A 128 4.73 -2.98 10.80
N MET A 129 4.70 -3.47 9.55
CA MET A 129 5.62 -4.51 9.08
C MET A 129 7.02 -3.93 8.87
N ALA A 130 7.13 -2.74 8.32
CA ALA A 130 8.40 -2.03 8.18
C ALA A 130 9.09 -1.84 9.54
N LYS A 131 8.32 -1.44 10.58
CA LYS A 131 8.83 -1.34 11.95
C LYS A 131 9.34 -2.69 12.46
N LYS A 132 8.62 -3.79 12.24
CA LYS A 132 9.05 -5.15 12.59
C LYS A 132 10.38 -5.50 11.93
N ILE A 133 10.56 -5.17 10.65
CA ILE A 133 11.82 -5.40 9.91
C ILE A 133 12.96 -4.56 10.50
N ILE A 134 12.70 -3.29 10.86
CA ILE A 134 13.70 -2.41 11.51
C ILE A 134 14.08 -2.94 12.88
N ASP A 135 13.12 -3.30 13.73
CA ASP A 135 13.36 -3.79 15.09
C ASP A 135 14.17 -5.09 15.11
N LEU A 136 14.05 -5.92 14.07
CA LEU A 136 14.87 -7.12 13.88
C LEU A 136 16.30 -6.80 13.35
N GLY A 137 16.59 -5.54 13.00
CA GLY A 137 17.88 -5.13 12.43
C GLY A 137 18.05 -5.55 10.96
N TRP A 138 16.97 -5.75 10.24
CA TRP A 138 16.95 -6.28 8.88
C TRP A 138 16.72 -5.21 7.79
N ALA A 139 16.82 -3.93 8.17
CA ALA A 139 16.79 -2.80 7.25
C ALA A 139 18.17 -2.15 7.14
N GLU A 140 18.51 -1.63 5.96
CA GLU A 140 19.65 -0.75 5.74
C GLU A 140 19.30 0.69 6.09
N LYS A 141 20.22 1.37 6.79
CA LYS A 141 20.09 2.78 7.05
C LYS A 141 20.41 3.59 5.79
N PHE A 142 19.58 4.58 5.45
CA PHE A 142 19.80 5.50 4.34
C PHE A 142 21.02 6.39 4.54
N ASP A 143 21.79 6.61 3.49
CA ASP A 143 22.71 7.74 3.41
C ASP A 143 21.99 8.93 2.76
N LYS A 144 21.50 9.82 3.62
CA LYS A 144 20.72 11.00 3.18
C LYS A 144 21.51 11.99 2.35
N SER A 145 22.85 11.86 2.29
CA SER A 145 23.66 12.70 1.39
C SER A 145 23.38 12.39 -0.09
N HIS A 146 22.86 11.19 -0.39
CA HIS A 146 22.40 10.80 -1.72
C HIS A 146 20.94 11.17 -1.98
N MET A 147 20.23 11.70 -0.98
CA MET A 147 18.77 11.84 -1.02
C MET A 147 18.30 13.27 -0.69
N PRO A 148 18.83 14.31 -1.39
CA PRO A 148 18.49 15.72 -1.08
C PRO A 148 17.01 16.05 -1.35
N ASN A 149 16.38 15.46 -2.37
CA ASN A 149 14.95 15.67 -2.66
C ASN A 149 14.06 15.03 -1.60
N PHE A 150 14.38 13.81 -1.16
CA PHE A 150 13.70 13.16 -0.04
C PHE A 150 13.75 14.04 1.21
N VAL A 151 14.92 14.53 1.59
CA VAL A 151 15.09 15.37 2.77
C VAL A 151 14.30 16.69 2.65
N ALA A 152 14.29 17.31 1.47
CA ALA A 152 13.63 18.59 1.24
C ALA A 152 12.11 18.44 1.12
N ASN A 153 11.64 17.43 0.38
CA ASN A 153 10.26 17.35 -0.11
C ASN A 153 9.39 16.35 0.65
N LEU A 154 9.93 15.59 1.61
CA LEU A 154 9.08 14.78 2.50
C LEU A 154 8.08 15.69 3.22
N ALA A 155 6.79 15.40 3.11
CA ALA A 155 5.73 16.16 3.75
C ALA A 155 5.85 16.08 5.28
N ASP A 156 5.50 17.18 5.98
CA ASP A 156 5.83 17.34 7.41
C ASP A 156 5.11 16.32 8.30
N GLU A 157 3.93 15.88 7.91
CA GLU A 157 3.17 14.83 8.60
C GLU A 157 3.85 13.45 8.61
N PHE A 158 4.82 13.21 7.74
CA PHE A 158 5.58 11.97 7.68
C PHE A 158 6.91 12.03 8.44
N LYS A 159 7.28 13.20 8.95
CA LYS A 159 8.52 13.38 9.71
C LYS A 159 8.32 13.00 11.18
N GLY A 160 9.34 12.37 11.76
CA GLY A 160 9.38 12.13 13.21
C GLY A 160 8.36 11.11 13.72
N ARG A 161 7.85 10.22 12.87
CA ARG A 161 6.89 9.18 13.27
C ARG A 161 7.55 8.12 14.13
N ALA A 162 6.78 7.53 15.06
CA ALA A 162 7.30 6.59 16.07
C ALA A 162 8.02 5.38 15.48
N ALA A 163 7.61 4.91 14.31
CA ALA A 163 8.25 3.75 13.66
C ALA A 163 9.68 4.03 13.21
N ASP A 164 9.98 5.28 12.78
CA ASP A 164 11.31 5.75 12.39
C ASP A 164 11.42 7.26 12.65
N PRO A 165 11.72 7.69 13.88
CA PRO A 165 11.70 9.10 14.27
C PRO A 165 12.64 10.01 13.47
N THR A 166 13.64 9.44 12.85
CA THR A 166 14.63 10.20 12.08
C THR A 166 14.46 10.03 10.57
N ASN A 167 13.53 9.20 10.11
CA ASN A 167 13.38 8.81 8.71
C ASN A 167 14.71 8.27 8.13
N ASP A 168 15.38 7.41 8.90
CA ASP A 168 16.66 6.84 8.51
C ASP A 168 16.50 5.51 7.74
N TYR A 169 15.32 4.90 7.81
CA TYR A 169 15.02 3.59 7.23
C TYR A 169 13.76 3.59 6.35
N LEU A 170 12.84 4.52 6.61
CA LEU A 170 11.54 4.58 5.94
C LEU A 170 11.40 5.84 5.08
N ALA A 171 11.12 5.62 3.82
CA ALA A 171 10.68 6.67 2.90
C ALA A 171 9.23 6.36 2.49
N PRO A 172 8.22 7.10 3.01
CA PRO A 172 6.83 6.92 2.63
C PRO A 172 6.65 6.85 1.11
N TRP A 173 5.95 5.81 0.65
CA TRP A 173 5.60 5.64 -0.76
C TRP A 173 4.22 6.20 -1.03
N GLN A 174 3.21 5.68 -0.33
CA GLN A 174 1.83 6.12 -0.42
C GLN A 174 1.19 6.03 0.97
N SER A 175 0.14 6.80 1.20
CA SER A 175 -0.72 6.60 2.36
C SER A 175 -2.18 6.51 1.93
N LEU A 176 -2.96 5.85 2.75
CA LEU A 176 -4.36 5.59 2.46
C LEU A 176 -5.25 5.94 3.65
N MET A 177 -6.47 6.30 3.33
CA MET A 177 -7.57 6.35 4.30
C MET A 177 -8.44 5.12 4.12
N THR A 178 -8.80 4.47 5.22
CA THR A 178 -9.87 3.49 5.23
C THR A 178 -11.13 4.13 5.81
N GLY A 179 -12.21 3.98 5.08
CA GLY A 179 -13.51 4.55 5.39
C GLY A 179 -14.65 3.72 4.80
N LEU A 180 -15.71 4.40 4.40
CA LEU A 180 -16.89 3.78 3.82
C LEU A 180 -16.94 4.06 2.31
N GLY A 181 -17.10 3.00 1.51
CA GLY A 181 -17.51 3.10 0.11
C GLY A 181 -19.03 2.90 0.03
N VAL A 182 -19.78 3.91 -0.42
CA VAL A 182 -21.25 3.88 -0.41
C VAL A 182 -21.81 4.17 -1.80
N ASN A 183 -22.66 3.29 -2.31
CA ASN A 183 -23.45 3.52 -3.53
C ASN A 183 -24.71 4.33 -3.20
N THR A 184 -24.63 5.64 -3.37
CA THR A 184 -25.72 6.58 -3.03
C THR A 184 -26.94 6.50 -3.94
N ALA A 185 -26.84 5.82 -5.09
CA ALA A 185 -27.97 5.50 -5.95
C ALA A 185 -28.76 4.26 -5.44
N LYS A 186 -28.16 3.41 -4.60
CA LYS A 186 -28.76 2.16 -4.10
C LYS A 186 -29.17 2.20 -2.63
N THR A 187 -28.55 3.09 -1.86
CA THR A 187 -28.87 3.27 -0.45
C THR A 187 -28.82 4.75 -0.06
N ALA A 188 -29.52 5.12 1.01
CA ALA A 188 -29.36 6.45 1.56
C ALA A 188 -27.91 6.66 1.99
N ARG A 189 -27.37 7.85 1.73
CA ARG A 189 -26.04 8.22 2.21
C ARG A 189 -26.02 8.22 3.73
N PHE A 190 -25.01 7.61 4.31
CA PHE A 190 -24.74 7.59 5.75
C PHE A 190 -23.28 7.91 6.03
N THR A 191 -23.00 8.45 7.21
CA THR A 191 -21.67 8.94 7.60
C THR A 191 -21.13 8.25 8.86
N SER A 192 -21.89 7.36 9.46
CA SER A 192 -21.48 6.56 10.61
C SER A 192 -21.09 5.16 10.19
N VAL A 193 -20.04 4.58 10.81
CA VAL A 193 -19.67 3.16 10.62
C VAL A 193 -20.87 2.25 10.90
N ASN A 194 -21.67 2.59 11.91
CA ASN A 194 -22.87 1.83 12.28
C ASN A 194 -23.96 1.85 11.20
N GLY A 195 -23.86 2.74 10.21
CA GLY A 195 -24.73 2.73 9.03
C GLY A 195 -24.59 1.46 8.17
N LEU A 196 -23.45 0.77 8.25
CA LEU A 196 -23.24 -0.52 7.59
C LEU A 196 -24.22 -1.60 8.09
N TRP A 197 -24.71 -1.46 9.33
CA TRP A 197 -25.60 -2.44 9.97
C TRP A 197 -27.08 -2.14 9.76
N ALA A 198 -27.42 -1.15 8.91
CA ALA A 198 -28.80 -0.83 8.61
C ALA A 198 -29.50 -2.00 7.89
N SER A 199 -30.75 -2.30 8.30
CA SER A 199 -31.52 -3.45 7.79
C SER A 199 -31.72 -3.43 6.27
N GLY A 200 -31.71 -2.23 5.65
CA GLY A 200 -31.79 -2.05 4.18
C GLY A 200 -30.53 -2.52 3.42
N LEU A 201 -29.45 -2.80 4.13
CA LEU A 201 -28.18 -3.27 3.56
C LEU A 201 -27.91 -4.76 3.79
N LYS A 202 -28.93 -5.53 4.28
CA LYS A 202 -28.75 -6.97 4.52
C LYS A 202 -28.25 -7.70 3.27
N GLY A 203 -27.10 -8.37 3.38
CA GLY A 203 -26.41 -9.06 2.28
C GLY A 203 -25.82 -8.14 1.20
N LYS A 204 -25.66 -6.84 1.52
CA LYS A 204 -25.14 -5.81 0.62
C LYS A 204 -23.92 -5.07 1.15
N VAL A 205 -23.35 -5.54 2.25
CA VAL A 205 -22.13 -5.01 2.85
C VAL A 205 -20.94 -5.92 2.57
N VAL A 206 -19.82 -5.33 2.21
CA VAL A 206 -18.52 -6.01 2.06
C VAL A 206 -17.52 -5.38 3.02
N LEU A 207 -16.74 -6.22 3.69
CA LEU A 207 -15.67 -5.79 4.58
C LEU A 207 -14.31 -6.16 3.98
N LEU A 208 -13.24 -5.52 4.46
CA LEU A 208 -11.89 -5.86 4.05
C LEU A 208 -11.37 -7.07 4.84
N THR A 209 -10.48 -7.85 4.22
CA THR A 209 -9.71 -8.91 4.89
C THR A 209 -8.55 -8.37 5.72
N GLU A 210 -8.25 -7.07 5.65
CA GLU A 210 -7.25 -6.41 6.49
C GLU A 210 -7.80 -6.13 7.90
N LEU A 211 -7.14 -6.73 8.90
CA LEU A 211 -7.51 -6.65 10.31
C LEU A 211 -7.59 -5.21 10.79
N ARG A 212 -6.51 -4.45 10.60
CA ARG A 212 -6.37 -3.10 11.16
C ARG A 212 -7.38 -2.13 10.59
N ASP A 213 -7.76 -2.32 9.35
CA ASP A 213 -8.75 -1.51 8.66
C ASP A 213 -10.17 -1.87 9.11
N THR A 214 -10.52 -3.15 9.04
CA THR A 214 -11.88 -3.60 9.37
C THR A 214 -12.17 -3.49 10.86
N VAL A 215 -11.32 -4.06 11.70
CA VAL A 215 -11.51 -3.99 13.16
C VAL A 215 -11.35 -2.57 13.66
N GLY A 216 -10.40 -1.80 13.12
CA GLY A 216 -10.20 -0.40 13.49
C GLY A 216 -11.42 0.47 13.26
N LEU A 217 -12.08 0.34 12.08
CA LEU A 217 -13.33 1.06 11.82
C LEU A 217 -14.48 0.60 12.70
N VAL A 218 -14.62 -0.70 12.96
CA VAL A 218 -15.65 -1.23 13.86
C VAL A 218 -15.41 -0.76 15.30
N MET A 219 -14.15 -0.70 15.76
CA MET A 219 -13.80 -0.10 17.06
C MET A 219 -14.23 1.36 17.15
N LEU A 220 -13.99 2.17 16.10
CA LEU A 220 -14.47 3.55 16.03
C LEU A 220 -16.00 3.60 16.12
N GLY A 221 -16.71 2.76 15.37
CA GLY A 221 -18.16 2.65 15.43
C GLY A 221 -18.70 2.24 16.81
N ASN A 222 -17.93 1.50 17.59
CA ASN A 222 -18.21 1.11 18.97
C ASN A 222 -17.75 2.18 19.99
N GLY A 223 -17.16 3.31 19.54
CA GLY A 223 -16.68 4.39 20.39
C GLY A 223 -15.33 4.12 21.06
N ALA A 224 -14.57 3.12 20.57
CA ALA A 224 -13.22 2.84 21.03
C ALA A 224 -12.17 3.51 20.15
N ASP A 225 -10.95 3.76 20.69
CA ASP A 225 -9.86 4.35 19.95
C ASP A 225 -8.89 3.26 19.45
N PRO A 226 -8.81 3.00 18.14
CA PRO A 226 -7.91 2.01 17.58
C PRO A 226 -6.42 2.39 17.67
N SER A 227 -6.09 3.62 18.07
CA SER A 227 -4.70 4.00 18.33
C SER A 227 -4.18 3.50 19.70
N ALA A 228 -5.07 2.95 20.53
CA ALA A 228 -4.74 2.33 21.81
C ALA A 228 -5.58 1.05 21.99
N PRO A 229 -5.43 0.03 21.13
CA PRO A 229 -6.27 -1.16 21.17
C PRO A 229 -5.95 -1.99 22.42
N THR A 230 -6.97 -2.56 23.01
CA THR A 230 -6.89 -3.53 24.11
C THR A 230 -7.66 -4.78 23.71
N ARG A 231 -7.41 -5.93 24.36
CA ARG A 231 -8.22 -7.14 24.12
C ARG A 231 -9.71 -6.85 24.26
N ALA A 232 -10.11 -6.15 25.30
CA ALA A 232 -11.52 -5.85 25.53
C ALA A 232 -12.17 -5.00 24.42
N THR A 233 -11.46 -3.99 23.89
CA THR A 233 -11.98 -3.18 22.77
C THR A 233 -11.92 -3.91 21.43
N PHE A 234 -10.96 -4.79 21.27
CA PHE A 234 -10.84 -5.68 20.13
C PHE A 234 -11.97 -6.73 20.12
N ASP A 235 -12.18 -7.44 21.25
CA ASP A 235 -13.22 -8.45 21.40
C ASP A 235 -14.60 -7.87 21.13
N ALA A 236 -14.88 -6.66 21.64
CA ALA A 236 -16.16 -5.97 21.35
C ALA A 236 -16.34 -5.68 19.84
N ALA A 237 -15.27 -5.42 19.11
CA ALA A 237 -15.35 -5.24 17.65
C ALA A 237 -15.54 -6.59 16.93
N ILE A 238 -14.88 -7.66 17.39
CA ILE A 238 -15.09 -9.03 16.88
C ILE A 238 -16.52 -9.49 17.13
N ASP A 239 -17.08 -9.24 18.30
CA ASP A 239 -18.50 -9.56 18.61
C ASP A 239 -19.46 -8.84 17.64
N THR A 240 -19.20 -7.55 17.33
CA THR A 240 -19.99 -6.80 16.34
C THR A 240 -19.88 -7.42 14.95
N LEU A 241 -18.67 -7.80 14.51
CA LEU A 241 -18.46 -8.47 13.23
C LEU A 241 -19.16 -9.83 13.18
N GLN A 242 -19.05 -10.62 14.24
CA GLN A 242 -19.70 -11.93 14.34
C GLN A 242 -21.22 -11.83 14.29
N GLU A 243 -21.81 -10.81 14.94
CA GLU A 243 -23.25 -10.54 14.84
C GLU A 243 -23.66 -10.14 13.43
N ALA A 244 -22.89 -9.25 12.78
CA ALA A 244 -23.15 -8.81 11.41
C ALA A 244 -23.05 -9.96 10.38
N ILE A 245 -22.15 -10.90 10.59
CA ILE A 245 -22.01 -12.10 9.75
C ILE A 245 -23.17 -13.07 10.01
N THR A 246 -23.44 -13.40 11.26
CA THR A 246 -24.49 -14.37 11.66
C THR A 246 -25.89 -13.89 11.25
N SER A 247 -26.13 -12.57 11.27
CA SER A 247 -27.38 -11.96 10.78
C SER A 247 -27.45 -11.85 9.26
N GLU A 248 -26.44 -12.30 8.55
CA GLU A 248 -26.30 -12.18 7.07
C GLU A 248 -26.27 -10.70 6.59
N GLN A 249 -25.87 -9.77 7.44
CA GLN A 249 -25.66 -8.37 7.06
C GLN A 249 -24.49 -8.25 6.11
N VAL A 250 -23.38 -8.92 6.45
CA VAL A 250 -22.17 -8.98 5.64
C VAL A 250 -22.33 -10.02 4.52
N ARG A 251 -22.09 -9.59 3.29
CA ARG A 251 -22.08 -10.46 2.12
C ARG A 251 -20.79 -11.28 2.02
N LYS A 252 -19.64 -10.63 2.28
CA LYS A 252 -18.32 -11.20 2.09
C LYS A 252 -17.24 -10.33 2.74
N LEU A 253 -16.13 -10.95 3.13
CA LEU A 253 -14.87 -10.25 3.31
C LEU A 253 -14.01 -10.44 2.03
N ALA A 254 -13.32 -9.38 1.60
CA ALA A 254 -12.49 -9.41 0.40
C ALA A 254 -11.34 -8.39 0.54
N GLY A 255 -10.17 -8.69 -0.03
CA GLY A 255 -9.16 -7.70 -0.33
C GLY A 255 -9.65 -6.76 -1.43
N ASN A 256 -8.79 -6.30 -2.36
CA ASN A 256 -9.18 -5.40 -3.47
C ASN A 256 -10.43 -5.86 -4.27
N GLY A 257 -10.81 -7.15 -4.18
CA GLY A 257 -12.02 -7.71 -4.82
C GLY A 257 -13.35 -7.07 -4.39
N TYR A 258 -13.38 -6.27 -3.31
CA TYR A 258 -14.58 -5.52 -2.90
C TYR A 258 -15.03 -4.49 -3.95
N THR A 259 -14.12 -3.96 -4.72
CA THR A 259 -14.38 -2.96 -5.78
C THR A 259 -15.30 -3.51 -6.86
N GLU A 260 -15.10 -4.76 -7.30
CA GLU A 260 -16.01 -5.41 -8.26
C GLU A 260 -17.42 -5.56 -7.73
N LEU A 261 -17.55 -5.85 -6.44
CA LEU A 261 -18.85 -6.02 -5.81
C LEU A 261 -19.61 -4.69 -5.72
N LEU A 262 -18.92 -3.57 -5.52
CA LEU A 262 -19.50 -2.22 -5.60
C LEU A 262 -19.86 -1.84 -7.04
N ILE A 263 -18.95 -2.05 -7.99
CA ILE A 263 -19.15 -1.73 -9.42
C ILE A 263 -20.31 -2.51 -10.02
N SER A 264 -20.40 -3.83 -9.71
CA SER A 264 -21.47 -4.70 -10.20
C SER A 264 -22.79 -4.59 -9.43
N GLU A 265 -22.85 -3.70 -8.41
CA GLU A 265 -24.01 -3.54 -7.52
C GLU A 265 -24.38 -4.82 -6.74
N ALA A 266 -23.46 -5.76 -6.66
CA ALA A 266 -23.61 -6.91 -5.78
C ALA A 266 -23.53 -6.51 -4.31
N ALA A 267 -22.77 -5.45 -3.99
CA ALA A 267 -22.75 -4.74 -2.73
C ALA A 267 -23.18 -3.28 -2.93
N PHE A 268 -23.73 -2.66 -1.87
CA PHE A 268 -24.14 -1.26 -1.85
C PHE A 268 -23.28 -0.42 -0.91
N ALA A 269 -22.61 -1.07 0.03
CA ALA A 269 -21.68 -0.43 0.94
C ALA A 269 -20.50 -1.36 1.25
N ALA A 270 -19.36 -0.75 1.59
CA ALA A 270 -18.16 -1.47 1.97
C ALA A 270 -17.34 -0.67 2.99
N ILE A 271 -16.52 -1.37 3.79
CA ILE A 271 -15.28 -0.78 4.28
C ILE A 271 -14.34 -0.74 3.06
N ALA A 272 -13.75 0.41 2.78
CA ALA A 272 -13.08 0.68 1.50
C ALA A 272 -11.84 1.55 1.67
N TRP A 273 -10.91 1.45 0.74
CA TRP A 273 -9.74 2.31 0.64
C TRP A 273 -10.01 3.52 -0.27
N SER A 274 -9.47 4.68 0.13
CA SER A 274 -9.75 5.96 -0.53
C SER A 274 -9.34 6.00 -2.00
N GLY A 275 -8.17 5.48 -2.36
CA GLY A 275 -7.69 5.48 -3.73
C GLY A 275 -8.54 4.63 -4.66
N ASP A 276 -8.92 3.42 -4.24
CA ASP A 276 -9.77 2.53 -5.04
C ASP A 276 -11.12 3.18 -5.37
N VAL A 277 -11.78 3.77 -4.35
CA VAL A 277 -13.08 4.44 -4.58
C VAL A 277 -12.89 5.71 -5.40
N GLY A 278 -11.80 6.45 -5.20
CA GLY A 278 -11.47 7.64 -5.99
C GLY A 278 -11.36 7.36 -7.48
N ILE A 279 -10.70 6.26 -7.85
CA ILE A 279 -10.59 5.81 -9.25
C ILE A 279 -11.98 5.43 -9.81
N ILE A 280 -12.75 4.66 -9.06
CA ILE A 280 -14.08 4.20 -9.50
C ILE A 280 -15.04 5.38 -9.64
N GLN A 281 -14.95 6.37 -8.77
CA GLN A 281 -15.85 7.54 -8.74
C GLN A 281 -15.78 8.38 -10.01
N ALA A 282 -14.65 8.34 -10.73
CA ALA A 282 -14.53 9.03 -12.02
C ALA A 282 -15.56 8.57 -13.05
N ASP A 283 -15.95 7.28 -13.03
CA ASP A 283 -16.93 6.68 -13.96
C ASP A 283 -18.29 6.41 -13.28
N LYS A 284 -18.30 6.27 -11.96
CA LYS A 284 -19.51 6.01 -11.15
C LYS A 284 -19.58 7.01 -10.00
N PRO A 285 -20.01 8.26 -10.28
CA PRO A 285 -20.05 9.34 -9.28
C PRO A 285 -21.00 9.06 -8.11
N GLU A 286 -21.89 8.08 -8.23
CA GLU A 286 -22.76 7.60 -7.16
C GLU A 286 -22.00 6.74 -6.12
N LEU A 287 -20.80 6.27 -6.42
CA LEU A 287 -19.93 5.58 -5.46
C LEU A 287 -19.07 6.61 -4.73
N GLU A 288 -19.44 6.93 -3.50
CA GLU A 288 -18.75 7.92 -2.68
C GLU A 288 -17.82 7.24 -1.66
N PHE A 289 -16.60 7.80 -1.52
CA PHE A 289 -15.77 7.52 -0.36
C PHE A 289 -16.12 8.50 0.77
N ILE A 290 -16.34 7.97 1.96
CA ILE A 290 -16.75 8.75 3.13
C ILE A 290 -15.82 8.40 4.31
N VAL A 291 -15.14 9.42 4.86
CA VAL A 291 -14.51 9.30 6.18
C VAL A 291 -15.63 9.38 7.22
N PRO A 292 -15.87 8.32 8.02
CA PRO A 292 -16.98 8.31 8.98
C PRO A 292 -16.94 9.45 9.99
N ASP A 293 -18.07 9.79 10.60
CA ASP A 293 -18.15 10.81 11.65
C ASP A 293 -17.28 10.45 12.86
N GLU A 294 -17.16 9.17 13.16
CA GLU A 294 -16.31 8.62 14.22
C GLU A 294 -14.81 8.69 13.88
N GLY A 295 -14.46 8.88 12.62
CA GLY A 295 -13.11 8.89 12.09
C GLY A 295 -12.84 7.77 11.09
N GLY A 296 -11.66 7.77 10.47
CA GLY A 296 -11.20 6.73 9.55
C GLY A 296 -9.88 6.11 10.01
N MET A 297 -9.50 4.98 9.43
CA MET A 297 -8.16 4.44 9.61
C MET A 297 -7.20 5.08 8.63
N TYR A 298 -5.92 5.08 8.98
CA TYR A 298 -4.84 5.63 8.20
C TYR A 298 -3.65 4.69 8.22
N ALA A 299 -3.16 4.33 7.05
CA ALA A 299 -1.96 3.53 6.90
C ALA A 299 -0.98 4.21 5.93
N THR A 300 0.29 3.85 6.03
CA THR A 300 1.35 4.32 5.14
C THR A 300 2.20 3.13 4.74
N ASP A 301 2.43 2.98 3.45
CA ASP A 301 3.37 2.05 2.88
C ASP A 301 4.68 2.77 2.62
N ASN A 302 5.80 2.11 2.90
CA ASN A 302 7.09 2.77 2.93
C ASN A 302 8.12 2.01 2.10
N MET A 303 8.85 2.71 1.27
CA MET A 303 10.07 2.16 0.68
C MET A 303 11.08 1.91 1.78
N LEU A 304 11.58 0.69 1.85
CA LEU A 304 12.59 0.20 2.77
C LEU A 304 13.64 -0.57 1.98
N ILE A 305 14.92 -0.39 2.34
CA ILE A 305 16.03 -1.15 1.76
C ILE A 305 16.33 -2.33 2.68
N PRO A 306 16.11 -3.60 2.24
CA PRO A 306 16.41 -4.77 3.05
C PRO A 306 17.90 -4.87 3.36
N LYS A 307 18.23 -5.46 4.53
CA LYS A 307 19.61 -5.73 4.91
C LYS A 307 20.30 -6.62 3.89
N GLY A 308 21.49 -6.19 3.44
CA GLY A 308 22.29 -6.94 2.46
C GLY A 308 21.89 -6.71 1.00
N ALA A 309 20.99 -5.75 0.72
CA ALA A 309 20.64 -5.33 -0.64
C ALA A 309 21.92 -4.96 -1.44
N GLN A 310 22.00 -5.46 -2.66
CA GLN A 310 23.24 -5.35 -3.48
C GLN A 310 23.40 -3.96 -4.11
N HIS A 311 22.28 -3.23 -4.31
CA HIS A 311 22.28 -1.96 -5.03
C HIS A 311 21.76 -0.81 -4.17
N LYS A 312 22.16 -0.78 -2.88
CA LYS A 312 21.71 0.22 -1.90
C LYS A 312 21.80 1.67 -2.42
N TYR A 313 22.97 2.04 -3.02
CA TYR A 313 23.14 3.39 -3.58
C TYR A 313 22.10 3.71 -4.65
N THR A 314 21.85 2.78 -5.56
CA THR A 314 20.84 2.95 -6.62
C THR A 314 19.42 3.01 -6.04
N ALA A 315 19.15 2.25 -4.98
CA ALA A 315 17.87 2.33 -4.25
C ALA A 315 17.66 3.71 -3.60
N GLU A 316 18.72 4.29 -3.01
CA GLU A 316 18.69 5.66 -2.47
C GLU A 316 18.43 6.69 -3.56
N LEU A 317 19.05 6.52 -4.75
CA LEU A 317 18.80 7.38 -5.91
C LEU A 317 17.35 7.27 -6.41
N TRP A 318 16.77 6.05 -6.45
CA TRP A 318 15.35 5.88 -6.80
C TRP A 318 14.43 6.57 -5.81
N ILE A 319 14.67 6.38 -4.52
CA ILE A 319 13.87 7.05 -3.48
C ILE A 319 13.96 8.57 -3.65
N ASP A 320 15.17 9.11 -3.81
CA ASP A 320 15.37 10.55 -4.02
C ASP A 320 14.69 11.07 -5.29
N PHE A 321 14.75 10.29 -6.36
CA PHE A 321 14.11 10.61 -7.64
C PHE A 321 12.58 10.67 -7.52
N TYR A 322 11.96 9.70 -6.81
CA TYR A 322 10.52 9.72 -6.55
C TYR A 322 10.10 10.97 -5.77
N TYR A 323 10.94 11.43 -4.85
CA TYR A 323 10.65 12.63 -4.05
C TYR A 323 10.81 13.96 -4.80
N ARG A 324 11.01 13.95 -6.10
CA ARG A 324 10.82 15.13 -6.96
C ARG A 324 9.34 15.33 -7.21
N PRO A 325 8.78 16.54 -6.96
CA PRO A 325 7.33 16.76 -7.09
C PRO A 325 6.75 16.37 -8.44
N GLU A 326 7.48 16.60 -9.54
CA GLU A 326 7.06 16.25 -10.89
C GLU A 326 7.08 14.74 -11.19
N ILE A 327 7.84 13.96 -10.44
CA ILE A 327 7.85 12.49 -10.53
C ILE A 327 6.74 11.91 -9.68
N ALA A 328 6.62 12.37 -8.42
CA ALA A 328 5.52 11.98 -7.55
C ALA A 328 4.16 12.26 -8.22
N ALA A 329 4.00 13.41 -8.87
CA ALA A 329 2.77 13.77 -9.58
C ALA A 329 2.40 12.77 -10.71
N VAL A 330 3.39 12.23 -11.42
CA VAL A 330 3.16 11.20 -12.45
C VAL A 330 2.61 9.92 -11.81
N VAL A 331 3.23 9.47 -10.72
CA VAL A 331 2.78 8.28 -9.99
C VAL A 331 1.38 8.50 -9.42
N GLU A 332 1.15 9.64 -8.76
CA GLU A 332 -0.13 9.97 -8.11
C GLU A 332 -1.29 10.13 -9.10
N ALA A 333 -1.03 10.63 -10.30
CA ALA A 333 -2.05 10.73 -11.34
C ALA A 333 -2.63 9.35 -11.72
N TYR A 334 -1.88 8.29 -11.46
CA TYR A 334 -2.29 6.91 -11.69
C TYR A 334 -2.85 6.24 -10.43
N VAL A 335 -2.09 6.28 -9.31
CA VAL A 335 -2.43 5.51 -8.10
C VAL A 335 -3.51 6.17 -7.23
N GLN A 336 -3.61 7.50 -7.24
CA GLN A 336 -4.62 8.33 -6.54
C GLN A 336 -4.74 8.06 -5.03
N TYR A 337 -3.61 7.74 -4.38
CA TYR A 337 -3.50 7.65 -2.94
C TYR A 337 -2.94 8.94 -2.31
N ILE A 338 -2.73 8.99 -1.00
CA ILE A 338 -2.21 10.19 -0.34
C ILE A 338 -0.72 10.32 -0.61
N CYS A 339 -0.37 11.39 -1.29
CA CYS A 339 1.00 11.70 -1.71
C CYS A 339 1.89 12.16 -0.54
N PRO A 340 3.05 11.56 -0.33
CA PRO A 340 3.98 11.98 0.72
C PRO A 340 4.92 13.13 0.31
N VAL A 341 4.80 13.64 -0.93
CA VAL A 341 5.77 14.58 -1.52
C VAL A 341 5.19 16.00 -1.58
N LYS A 342 5.86 16.95 -0.94
CA LYS A 342 5.51 18.38 -1.00
C LYS A 342 5.59 18.90 -2.43
N GLY A 343 4.59 19.70 -2.84
CA GLY A 343 4.54 20.31 -4.16
C GLY A 343 4.02 19.41 -5.28
N ALA A 344 3.77 18.13 -5.01
CA ALA A 344 3.15 17.23 -5.97
C ALA A 344 1.73 17.66 -6.35
N ASP A 345 0.99 18.32 -5.44
CA ASP A 345 -0.32 18.92 -5.67
C ASP A 345 -0.30 19.99 -6.79
N VAL A 346 0.77 20.76 -6.85
CA VAL A 346 0.96 21.76 -7.92
C VAL A 346 1.32 21.09 -9.24
N GLU A 347 2.19 20.09 -9.21
CA GLU A 347 2.66 19.41 -10.43
C GLU A 347 1.55 18.53 -11.05
N ILE A 348 0.78 17.81 -10.23
CA ILE A 348 -0.33 16.96 -10.71
C ILE A 348 -1.44 17.79 -11.38
N THR A 349 -1.65 19.04 -10.95
CA THR A 349 -2.59 19.98 -11.58
C THR A 349 -2.25 20.25 -13.06
N LYS A 350 -0.97 20.11 -13.45
CA LYS A 350 -0.53 20.23 -14.84
C LYS A 350 -0.87 19.00 -15.68
N ILE A 351 -1.04 17.84 -15.02
CA ILE A 351 -1.44 16.58 -15.66
C ILE A 351 -2.96 16.51 -15.74
N ASP A 352 -3.63 16.70 -14.60
CA ASP A 352 -5.08 16.78 -14.49
C ASP A 352 -5.47 17.78 -13.38
N ALA A 353 -6.14 18.86 -13.74
CA ALA A 353 -6.52 19.91 -12.81
C ALA A 353 -7.47 19.43 -11.69
N ALA A 354 -8.27 18.39 -11.94
CA ALA A 354 -9.17 17.84 -10.93
C ALA A 354 -8.41 17.08 -9.83
N LEU A 355 -7.30 16.40 -10.16
CA LEU A 355 -6.51 15.63 -9.22
C LEU A 355 -5.73 16.53 -8.23
N GLY A 356 -5.30 17.72 -8.65
CA GLY A 356 -4.56 18.64 -7.78
C GLY A 356 -5.37 19.17 -6.59
N SER A 357 -6.69 19.07 -6.64
CA SER A 357 -7.60 19.43 -5.56
C SER A 357 -8.40 18.24 -5.01
N ASN A 358 -8.06 17.02 -5.41
CA ASN A 358 -8.75 15.83 -4.94
C ASN A 358 -8.43 15.57 -3.46
N PRO A 359 -9.44 15.63 -2.54
CA PRO A 359 -9.21 15.43 -1.11
C PRO A 359 -8.84 13.99 -0.74
N LEU A 360 -8.95 13.03 -1.65
CA LEU A 360 -8.51 11.66 -1.44
C LEU A 360 -7.00 11.53 -1.63
N ILE A 361 -6.39 12.41 -2.44
CA ILE A 361 -4.94 12.47 -2.69
C ILE A 361 -4.29 13.50 -1.75
N PHE A 362 -4.94 14.65 -1.55
CA PHE A 362 -4.44 15.76 -0.73
C PHE A 362 -5.47 16.14 0.34
N PRO A 363 -5.69 15.28 1.37
CA PRO A 363 -6.67 15.55 2.41
C PRO A 363 -6.28 16.78 3.23
N ASP A 364 -7.30 17.58 3.57
CA ASP A 364 -7.12 18.76 4.40
C ASP A 364 -6.81 18.41 5.88
N ALA A 365 -6.42 19.43 6.66
CA ALA A 365 -6.09 19.24 8.07
C ALA A 365 -7.29 18.74 8.91
N ALA A 366 -8.51 19.10 8.55
CA ALA A 366 -9.70 18.66 9.26
C ALA A 366 -9.95 17.17 9.03
N THR A 367 -9.81 16.70 7.79
CA THR A 367 -9.88 15.27 7.45
C THR A 367 -8.78 14.50 8.18
N LYS A 368 -7.51 14.95 8.05
CA LYS A 368 -6.35 14.31 8.71
C LYS A 368 -6.52 14.17 10.22
N SER A 369 -7.11 15.16 10.89
CA SER A 369 -7.31 15.14 12.35
C SER A 369 -8.31 14.08 12.84
N ARG A 370 -9.12 13.54 11.94
CA ARG A 370 -10.11 12.48 12.21
C ARG A 370 -9.57 11.06 11.91
N LEU A 371 -8.37 10.98 11.35
CA LEU A 371 -7.78 9.70 10.98
C LEU A 371 -7.00 9.11 12.16
N LYS A 372 -7.09 7.80 12.31
CA LYS A 372 -6.41 7.02 13.36
C LYS A 372 -5.44 6.02 12.73
N VAL A 373 -4.29 5.89 13.37
CA VAL A 373 -3.34 4.83 13.07
C VAL A 373 -3.55 3.73 14.09
N TRP A 374 -3.50 2.47 13.67
CA TRP A 374 -3.53 1.34 14.59
C TRP A 374 -2.36 1.42 15.57
N GLY A 375 -2.65 1.32 16.86
CA GLY A 375 -1.65 1.46 17.92
C GLY A 375 -0.75 0.23 18.06
N ASP A 376 0.43 0.42 18.63
CA ASP A 376 1.34 -0.67 18.95
C ASP A 376 0.75 -1.55 20.06
N VAL A 377 0.84 -2.86 19.89
CA VAL A 377 0.42 -3.87 20.87
C VAL A 377 1.56 -4.82 21.18
N SER A 378 1.44 -5.60 22.25
CA SER A 378 2.40 -6.67 22.55
C SER A 378 2.36 -7.75 21.47
N ALA A 379 3.47 -8.49 21.30
CA ALA A 379 3.49 -9.62 20.36
C ALA A 379 2.44 -10.70 20.70
N GLU A 380 2.12 -10.87 22.00
CA GLU A 380 1.09 -11.79 22.47
C GLU A 380 -0.31 -11.31 22.06
N ASP A 381 -0.60 -10.01 22.23
CA ASP A 381 -1.88 -9.46 21.83
C ASP A 381 -2.04 -9.41 20.30
N GLN A 382 -0.94 -9.14 19.57
CA GLN A 382 -0.98 -9.21 18.11
C GLN A 382 -1.33 -10.62 17.62
N ALA A 383 -0.67 -11.65 18.17
CA ALA A 383 -0.97 -13.04 17.79
C ALA A 383 -2.42 -13.42 18.11
N TYR A 384 -2.94 -12.97 19.25
CA TYR A 384 -4.34 -13.16 19.62
C TYR A 384 -5.28 -12.47 18.64
N PHE A 385 -5.00 -11.21 18.27
CA PHE A 385 -5.83 -10.45 17.32
C PHE A 385 -5.83 -11.09 15.93
N ASP A 386 -4.68 -11.55 15.47
CA ASP A 386 -4.53 -12.23 14.18
C ASP A 386 -5.33 -13.56 14.16
N GLU A 387 -5.29 -14.36 15.24
CA GLU A 387 -6.04 -15.61 15.36
C GLU A 387 -7.56 -15.38 15.33
N GLU A 388 -8.07 -14.46 16.14
CA GLU A 388 -9.49 -14.17 16.25
C GLU A 388 -10.05 -13.58 14.95
N PHE A 389 -9.32 -12.66 14.30
CA PHE A 389 -9.77 -12.09 13.04
C PHE A 389 -9.69 -13.09 11.87
N SER A 390 -8.68 -13.96 11.86
CA SER A 390 -8.59 -15.05 10.87
C SER A 390 -9.80 -15.98 10.94
N ALA A 391 -10.28 -16.29 12.15
CA ALA A 391 -11.49 -17.08 12.35
C ALA A 391 -12.75 -16.39 11.76
N ILE A 392 -12.83 -15.05 11.83
CA ILE A 392 -13.90 -14.26 11.18
C ILE A 392 -13.81 -14.40 9.65
N VAL A 393 -12.61 -14.23 9.08
CA VAL A 393 -12.40 -14.30 7.62
C VAL A 393 -12.74 -15.68 7.08
N GLU A 394 -12.31 -16.75 7.74
CA GLU A 394 -12.58 -18.14 7.35
C GLU A 394 -14.06 -18.48 7.49
N GLY A 395 -14.74 -17.96 8.54
CA GLY A 395 -16.14 -18.25 8.80
C GLY A 395 -17.12 -17.71 7.75
N VAL A 396 -16.76 -16.68 7.01
CA VAL A 396 -17.60 -16.09 5.92
C VAL A 396 -17.37 -16.77 4.57
N GLY A 397 -16.31 -17.55 4.44
CA GLY A 397 -15.96 -18.28 3.20
C GLY A 397 -16.48 -19.73 3.14
N ALA A 398 -17.11 -20.23 4.20
CA ALA A 398 -17.57 -21.60 4.35
C ALA A 398 -19.04 -21.81 3.89
#